data_8ec6f1fbb27f6f59f118e28008555f2a
#
_entry.id   8ec6f1fbb27f6f59f118e28008555f2a
#
_cell.length_a   1.000
_cell.length_b   1.000
_cell.length_c   1.000
_cell.angle_alpha   90.00
_cell.angle_beta   90.00
_cell.angle_gamma   90.00
#
_symmetry.space_group_name_H-M   'P 1'
#
loop_
_entity.id
_entity.type
_entity.pdbx_description
1 polymer ?
#
loop_
_entity_poly.entity_id
_entity_poly.type
_entity_poly.pdbx_seq_one_letter_code
_entity_poly.pdbx_strand_id
1 'polypeptide(L)'
;INNTPLPLTPNGLPRFLPGSAEFKNALELVKQDADFTTGSKFVDNSRIYHSDVNYNFRDLIKFAEFQLGGSYRRYSLNSDGTIFTDYDGAIEYDEYGAYAQMQKKFMNDRLKFTGSIRYDKSELFDGQYSPRISFVYSAGANKNHNFRASFQTGFRNPTTQDLYIGLNLGPFALIGSAKDNLDRYNEVVNVSQNAQVTLGQPATLPMSGGRAYDN
;
A
#
# COMPACT_ATOMS: atom_id res chain seq x y z
N ILE A 1 -28.63 -29.56 -22.47
CA ILE A 1 -28.37 -28.11 -22.44
C ILE A 1 -29.70 -27.43 -22.24
N ASN A 2 -29.94 -26.85 -21.06
CA ASN A 2 -31.17 -26.14 -20.72
C ASN A 2 -31.32 -24.93 -21.63
N ASN A 3 -32.35 -24.96 -22.46
CA ASN A 3 -32.69 -23.92 -23.42
C ASN A 3 -33.55 -22.81 -22.77
N THR A 4 -33.33 -22.54 -21.48
CA THR A 4 -34.03 -21.47 -20.77
C THR A 4 -33.48 -20.12 -21.25
N PRO A 5 -34.32 -19.22 -21.78
CA PRO A 5 -33.88 -17.91 -22.21
C PRO A 5 -33.23 -17.19 -21.02
N LEU A 6 -32.06 -16.60 -21.22
CA LEU A 6 -31.44 -15.75 -20.20
C LEU A 6 -32.36 -14.56 -19.87
N PRO A 7 -32.47 -14.16 -18.61
CA PRO A 7 -33.29 -13.01 -18.26
C PRO A 7 -32.78 -11.77 -19.00
N LEU A 8 -33.72 -10.92 -19.39
CA LEU A 8 -33.40 -9.65 -20.05
C LEU A 8 -32.57 -8.74 -19.14
N THR A 9 -31.79 -7.85 -19.72
CA THR A 9 -31.15 -6.75 -19.00
C THR A 9 -32.22 -5.81 -18.43
N PRO A 10 -31.90 -4.93 -17.47
CA PRO A 10 -32.81 -3.91 -16.97
C PRO A 10 -33.43 -3.04 -18.08
N ASN A 11 -32.73 -2.88 -19.20
CA ASN A 11 -33.16 -2.11 -20.36
C ASN A 11 -33.97 -2.94 -21.37
N GLY A 12 -34.37 -4.17 -21.03
CA GLY A 12 -35.17 -5.05 -21.88
C GLY A 12 -34.42 -5.72 -23.04
N LEU A 13 -33.11 -5.54 -23.13
CA LEU A 13 -32.29 -6.15 -24.17
C LEU A 13 -31.92 -7.61 -23.82
N PRO A 14 -31.82 -8.51 -24.82
CA PRO A 14 -31.38 -9.86 -24.58
C PRO A 14 -29.91 -9.88 -24.09
N ARG A 15 -29.63 -10.75 -23.14
CA ARG A 15 -28.23 -10.99 -22.70
C ARG A 15 -27.51 -11.83 -23.73
N PHE A 16 -26.23 -11.51 -23.95
CA PHE A 16 -25.37 -12.33 -24.77
C PHE A 16 -25.14 -13.71 -24.15
N LEU A 17 -25.23 -14.75 -24.95
CA LEU A 17 -24.93 -16.12 -24.50
C LEU A 17 -23.45 -16.28 -24.24
N PRO A 18 -23.05 -16.79 -23.05
CA PRO A 18 -21.66 -17.08 -22.78
C PRO A 18 -21.01 -17.94 -23.87
N GLY A 19 -19.87 -17.50 -24.41
CA GLY A 19 -19.16 -18.17 -25.49
C GLY A 19 -19.59 -17.81 -26.92
N SER A 20 -20.69 -17.05 -27.12
CA SER A 20 -21.03 -16.51 -28.42
C SER A 20 -20.05 -15.44 -28.91
N ALA A 21 -20.05 -15.11 -30.18
CA ALA A 21 -19.19 -14.09 -30.77
C ALA A 21 -19.51 -12.70 -30.16
N GLU A 22 -20.78 -12.40 -30.00
CA GLU A 22 -21.25 -11.15 -29.39
C GLU A 22 -20.79 -11.03 -27.93
N PHE A 23 -20.89 -12.12 -27.13
CA PHE A 23 -20.39 -12.14 -25.77
C PHE A 23 -18.89 -11.88 -25.71
N LYS A 24 -18.12 -12.54 -26.57
CA LYS A 24 -16.65 -12.35 -26.61
C LYS A 24 -16.27 -10.92 -27.00
N ASN A 25 -16.93 -10.35 -27.99
CA ASN A 25 -16.70 -8.98 -28.43
C ASN A 25 -17.04 -7.98 -27.32
N ALA A 26 -18.20 -8.13 -26.68
CA ALA A 26 -18.61 -7.29 -25.56
C ALA A 26 -17.63 -7.41 -24.37
N LEU A 27 -17.17 -8.63 -24.06
CA LEU A 27 -16.20 -8.87 -23.01
C LEU A 27 -14.86 -8.17 -23.28
N GLU A 28 -14.38 -8.21 -24.53
CA GLU A 28 -13.13 -7.53 -24.89
C GLU A 28 -13.26 -6.00 -24.83
N LEU A 29 -14.41 -5.45 -25.20
CA LEU A 29 -14.68 -4.01 -25.03
C LEU A 29 -14.64 -3.61 -23.55
N VAL A 30 -15.33 -4.33 -22.67
CA VAL A 30 -15.35 -4.06 -21.24
C VAL A 30 -13.95 -4.18 -20.62
N LYS A 31 -13.15 -5.16 -21.03
CA LYS A 31 -11.77 -5.34 -20.57
C LYS A 31 -10.82 -4.20 -20.99
N GLN A 32 -11.12 -3.50 -22.06
CA GLN A 32 -10.28 -2.42 -22.59
C GLN A 32 -10.71 -1.03 -22.10
N ASP A 33 -11.90 -0.93 -21.53
CA ASP A 33 -12.48 0.30 -21.06
C ASP A 33 -12.03 0.58 -19.61
N ALA A 34 -11.39 1.72 -19.39
CA ALA A 34 -10.88 2.16 -18.08
C ALA A 34 -11.93 2.93 -17.24
N ASP A 35 -13.09 3.24 -17.80
CA ASP A 35 -14.22 3.79 -17.04
C ASP A 35 -14.91 2.68 -16.25
N PHE A 36 -14.77 2.65 -14.92
CA PHE A 36 -15.36 1.61 -14.07
C PHE A 36 -16.88 1.62 -13.99
N THR A 37 -17.55 2.61 -14.56
CA THR A 37 -19.00 2.59 -14.72
C THR A 37 -19.46 1.75 -15.92
N THR A 38 -18.58 1.54 -16.90
CA THR A 38 -18.87 0.83 -18.16
C THR A 38 -17.87 -0.27 -18.45
N GLY A 39 -16.67 -0.20 -17.90
CA GLY A 39 -15.55 -1.09 -18.16
C GLY A 39 -14.94 -1.73 -16.92
N SER A 40 -13.86 -2.47 -17.11
CA SER A 40 -13.14 -3.17 -16.04
C SER A 40 -11.63 -3.22 -16.28
N LYS A 41 -11.08 -2.28 -17.03
CA LYS A 41 -9.65 -2.25 -17.30
C LYS A 41 -8.88 -1.77 -16.08
N PHE A 42 -8.13 -2.67 -15.46
CA PHE A 42 -7.11 -2.34 -14.48
C PHE A 42 -5.72 -2.45 -15.11
N VAL A 43 -4.92 -1.42 -14.92
CA VAL A 43 -3.51 -1.41 -15.32
C VAL A 43 -2.67 -1.31 -14.05
N ASP A 44 -1.67 -2.16 -13.89
CA ASP A 44 -0.69 -2.06 -12.82
C ASP A 44 0.69 -2.44 -13.35
N ASN A 45 1.48 -1.44 -13.65
CA ASN A 45 2.88 -1.53 -14.04
C ASN A 45 3.82 -1.05 -12.92
N SER A 46 3.30 -0.97 -11.70
CA SER A 46 4.05 -0.51 -10.54
C SER A 46 5.27 -1.40 -10.25
N ARG A 47 6.32 -0.79 -9.72
CA ARG A 47 7.59 -1.46 -9.45
C ARG A 47 8.12 -1.08 -8.07
N ILE A 48 8.78 -2.04 -7.44
CA ILE A 48 9.55 -1.82 -6.22
C ILE A 48 10.98 -2.26 -6.49
N TYR A 49 11.91 -1.34 -6.29
CA TYR A 49 13.33 -1.65 -6.27
C TYR A 49 13.77 -1.72 -4.83
N HIS A 50 14.34 -2.86 -4.44
CA HIS A 50 14.77 -3.08 -3.07
C HIS A 50 16.21 -3.57 -3.04
N SER A 51 17.00 -2.96 -2.16
CA SER A 51 18.37 -3.39 -1.84
C SER A 51 18.51 -3.43 -0.33
N ASP A 52 19.18 -4.46 0.18
CA ASP A 52 19.58 -4.54 1.57
C ASP A 52 21.01 -5.06 1.69
N VAL A 53 21.68 -4.61 2.73
CA VAL A 53 23.01 -5.08 3.12
C VAL A 53 23.03 -5.29 4.62
N ASN A 54 23.65 -6.37 5.06
CA ASN A 54 23.96 -6.58 6.46
C ASN A 54 25.35 -7.19 6.62
N TYR A 55 26.03 -6.82 7.69
CA TYR A 55 27.36 -7.31 8.00
C TYR A 55 27.44 -7.70 9.46
N ASN A 56 27.97 -8.91 9.70
CA ASN A 56 28.21 -9.43 11.05
C ASN A 56 29.70 -9.35 11.40
N PHE A 57 30.02 -8.60 12.43
CA PHE A 57 31.38 -8.34 12.91
C PHE A 57 31.96 -9.45 13.80
N ARG A 58 31.33 -10.61 13.88
CA ARG A 58 31.73 -11.70 14.78
C ARG A 58 33.22 -12.09 14.68
N ASP A 59 33.79 -12.01 13.47
CA ASP A 59 35.19 -12.38 13.25
C ASP A 59 36.16 -11.26 13.65
N LEU A 60 35.72 -10.01 13.68
CA LEU A 60 36.50 -8.83 14.06
C LEU A 60 36.36 -8.51 15.56
N ILE A 61 35.15 -8.67 16.12
CA ILE A 61 34.81 -8.31 17.50
C ILE A 61 34.54 -9.59 18.30
N LYS A 62 35.41 -9.95 19.23
CA LYS A 62 35.31 -11.22 19.97
C LYS A 62 34.52 -11.14 21.28
N PHE A 63 34.33 -9.93 21.86
CA PHE A 63 33.64 -9.78 23.15
C PHE A 63 32.11 -9.79 23.06
N ALA A 64 31.54 -9.54 21.88
CA ALA A 64 30.11 -9.58 21.59
C ALA A 64 29.89 -9.75 20.08
N GLU A 65 28.73 -10.24 19.69
CA GLU A 65 28.31 -10.29 18.28
C GLU A 65 27.66 -8.97 17.91
N PHE A 66 28.26 -8.24 16.97
CA PHE A 66 27.70 -7.02 16.41
C PHE A 66 27.27 -7.26 14.98
N GLN A 67 26.10 -6.71 14.63
CA GLN A 67 25.57 -6.73 13.28
C GLN A 67 25.06 -5.34 12.93
N LEU A 68 25.43 -4.86 11.74
CA LEU A 68 24.91 -3.65 11.15
C LEU A 68 24.23 -4.00 9.83
N GLY A 69 23.19 -3.28 9.50
CA GLY A 69 22.55 -3.43 8.22
C GLY A 69 21.85 -2.15 7.77
N GLY A 70 21.62 -2.09 6.46
CA GLY A 70 20.90 -1.00 5.84
C GLY A 70 20.02 -1.51 4.72
N SER A 71 18.95 -0.81 4.44
CA SER A 71 18.03 -1.12 3.36
C SER A 71 17.60 0.15 2.62
N TYR A 72 17.36 0.01 1.35
CA TYR A 72 16.82 1.04 0.49
C TYR A 72 15.69 0.45 -0.34
N ARG A 73 14.59 1.20 -0.47
CA ARG A 73 13.48 0.88 -1.34
C ARG A 73 13.08 2.10 -2.13
N ARG A 74 12.86 1.89 -3.42
CA ARG A 74 12.22 2.87 -4.29
C ARG A 74 10.92 2.28 -4.81
N TYR A 75 9.84 2.99 -4.60
CA TYR A 75 8.52 2.68 -5.13
C TYR A 75 8.31 3.52 -6.39
N SER A 76 7.72 2.90 -7.41
CA SER A 76 7.29 3.57 -8.64
C SER A 76 5.89 3.03 -8.95
N LEU A 77 4.86 3.81 -8.59
CA LEU A 77 3.46 3.45 -8.78
C LEU A 77 3.05 3.91 -10.18
N ASN A 78 2.60 2.97 -11.00
CA ASN A 78 2.19 3.26 -12.38
C ASN A 78 0.97 2.39 -12.74
N SER A 79 -0.20 3.00 -12.66
CA SER A 79 -1.48 2.37 -12.97
C SER A 79 -2.26 3.06 -14.07
N ASP A 80 -1.69 4.08 -14.71
CA ASP A 80 -2.38 4.95 -15.67
C ASP A 80 -3.72 5.51 -15.11
N GLY A 81 -3.73 5.85 -13.80
CA GLY A 81 -4.91 6.38 -13.11
C GLY A 81 -6.00 5.35 -12.78
N THR A 82 -5.78 4.05 -13.06
CA THR A 82 -6.82 3.04 -12.82
C THR A 82 -6.88 2.53 -11.39
N ILE A 83 -5.82 2.72 -10.60
CA ILE A 83 -5.73 2.30 -9.20
C ILE A 83 -5.24 3.45 -8.33
N PHE A 84 -4.15 4.10 -8.75
CA PHE A 84 -3.52 5.20 -8.04
C PHE A 84 -3.82 6.53 -8.73
N THR A 85 -3.56 7.63 -8.04
CA THR A 85 -3.71 8.99 -8.59
C THR A 85 -2.53 9.41 -9.47
N ASP A 86 -2.04 8.52 -10.29
CA ASP A 86 -0.88 8.68 -11.17
C ASP A 86 -1.25 9.15 -12.59
N TYR A 87 -2.27 10.03 -12.69
CA TYR A 87 -2.81 10.57 -13.95
C TYR A 87 -1.76 11.31 -14.77
N ASP A 88 -0.84 12.03 -14.12
CA ASP A 88 0.21 12.82 -14.75
C ASP A 88 1.55 12.07 -14.87
N GLY A 89 1.55 10.78 -14.56
CA GLY A 89 2.73 9.92 -14.59
C GLY A 89 2.99 9.20 -13.27
N ALA A 90 3.97 8.33 -13.27
CA ALA A 90 4.28 7.48 -12.13
C ALA A 90 4.58 8.28 -10.85
N ILE A 91 4.03 7.82 -9.72
CA ILE A 91 4.32 8.36 -8.39
C ILE A 91 5.53 7.62 -7.83
N GLU A 92 6.60 8.36 -7.56
CA GLU A 92 7.84 7.79 -7.03
C GLU A 92 8.13 8.33 -5.63
N TYR A 93 8.62 7.47 -4.73
CA TYR A 93 9.14 7.85 -3.43
C TYR A 93 10.10 6.80 -2.88
N ASP A 94 10.96 7.22 -1.96
CA ASP A 94 12.04 6.43 -1.41
C ASP A 94 11.85 6.14 0.08
N GLU A 95 12.35 4.96 0.51
CA GLU A 95 12.45 4.57 1.90
C GLU A 95 13.85 4.06 2.22
N TYR A 96 14.35 4.44 3.39
CA TYR A 96 15.67 4.08 3.90
C TYR A 96 15.53 3.44 5.28
N GLY A 97 16.30 2.42 5.52
CA GLY A 97 16.37 1.79 6.82
C GLY A 97 17.81 1.49 7.21
N ALA A 98 18.14 1.65 8.48
CA ALA A 98 19.41 1.22 9.02
C ALA A 98 19.20 0.60 10.40
N TYR A 99 19.98 -0.40 10.75
CA TYR A 99 19.90 -1.00 12.07
C TYR A 99 21.28 -1.40 12.60
N ALA A 100 21.37 -1.42 13.93
CA ALA A 100 22.47 -1.99 14.66
C ALA A 100 21.94 -2.99 15.68
N GLN A 101 22.58 -4.12 15.79
CA GLN A 101 22.27 -5.16 16.77
C GLN A 101 23.52 -5.63 17.48
N MET A 102 23.40 -5.82 18.79
CA MET A 102 24.41 -6.45 19.61
C MET A 102 23.83 -7.63 20.37
N GLN A 103 24.56 -8.73 20.38
CA GLN A 103 24.23 -9.90 21.17
C GLN A 103 25.44 -10.28 22.02
N LYS A 104 25.20 -10.53 23.30
CA LYS A 104 26.24 -11.00 24.23
C LYS A 104 25.69 -12.05 25.18
N LYS A 105 26.54 -13.03 25.45
CA LYS A 105 26.28 -14.05 26.46
C LYS A 105 27.10 -13.77 27.73
N PHE A 106 26.50 -14.03 28.86
CA PHE A 106 27.05 -13.84 30.20
C PHE A 106 26.84 -15.09 31.05
N MET A 107 27.51 -15.19 32.19
CA MET A 107 27.29 -16.23 33.20
C MET A 107 27.46 -17.66 32.63
N ASN A 108 28.56 -17.93 31.94
CA ASN A 108 28.82 -19.21 31.28
C ASN A 108 27.66 -19.61 30.30
N ASP A 109 27.26 -18.67 29.47
CA ASP A 109 26.18 -18.82 28.48
C ASP A 109 24.78 -19.03 29.07
N ARG A 110 24.60 -18.76 30.38
CA ARG A 110 23.26 -18.85 31.00
C ARG A 110 22.39 -17.64 30.72
N LEU A 111 22.98 -16.48 30.58
CA LEU A 111 22.25 -15.25 30.25
C LEU A 111 22.66 -14.76 28.88
N LYS A 112 21.71 -14.71 27.95
CA LYS A 112 21.88 -14.12 26.63
C LYS A 112 21.12 -12.79 26.58
N PHE A 113 21.86 -11.73 26.29
CA PHE A 113 21.31 -10.41 26.00
C PHE A 113 21.32 -10.16 24.49
N THR A 114 20.25 -9.57 23.96
CA THR A 114 20.20 -9.05 22.61
C THR A 114 19.58 -7.67 22.65
N GLY A 115 20.29 -6.66 22.16
CA GLY A 115 19.81 -5.29 22.00
C GLY A 115 19.90 -4.90 20.53
N SER A 116 18.90 -4.23 20.00
CA SER A 116 18.93 -3.66 18.67
C SER A 116 18.20 -2.33 18.63
N ILE A 117 18.65 -1.48 17.71
CA ILE A 117 17.97 -0.25 17.34
C ILE A 117 17.87 -0.21 15.82
N ARG A 118 16.69 0.14 15.32
CA ARG A 118 16.44 0.35 13.91
C ARG A 118 15.93 1.77 13.70
N TYR A 119 16.43 2.40 12.66
CA TYR A 119 15.91 3.66 12.15
C TYR A 119 15.34 3.43 10.77
N ASP A 120 14.11 3.89 10.54
CA ASP A 120 13.44 3.86 9.25
C ASP A 120 12.96 5.28 8.90
N LYS A 121 13.18 5.68 7.66
CA LYS A 121 12.76 6.96 7.09
C LYS A 121 12.13 6.72 5.73
N SER A 122 10.93 7.25 5.55
CA SER A 122 10.28 7.41 4.24
C SER A 122 10.36 8.88 3.84
N GLU A 123 10.38 9.16 2.56
CA GLU A 123 10.22 10.54 2.05
C GLU A 123 8.92 11.18 2.52
N LEU A 124 7.87 10.37 2.67
CA LEU A 124 6.51 10.81 3.00
C LEU A 124 6.27 11.02 4.50
N PHE A 125 7.13 10.48 5.36
CA PHE A 125 6.95 10.48 6.81
C PHE A 125 8.24 10.79 7.55
N ASP A 126 8.10 11.27 8.78
CA ASP A 126 9.25 11.48 9.67
C ASP A 126 9.92 10.16 10.04
N GLY A 127 11.25 10.24 10.25
CA GLY A 127 12.05 9.09 10.62
C GLY A 127 11.68 8.56 12.00
N GLN A 128 11.67 7.23 12.14
CA GLN A 128 11.25 6.53 13.34
C GLN A 128 12.34 5.61 13.87
N TYR A 129 12.47 5.54 15.20
CA TYR A 129 13.36 4.62 15.88
C TYR A 129 12.58 3.48 16.52
N SER A 130 13.04 2.26 16.30
CA SER A 130 12.45 1.04 16.86
C SER A 130 13.48 0.29 17.69
N PRO A 131 13.62 0.63 18.98
CA PRO A 131 14.49 -0.12 19.90
C PRO A 131 13.86 -1.47 20.28
N ARG A 132 14.72 -2.46 20.48
CA ARG A 132 14.37 -3.78 20.99
C ARG A 132 15.42 -4.27 21.97
N ILE A 133 14.99 -4.81 23.10
CA ILE A 133 15.84 -5.44 24.10
C ILE A 133 15.22 -6.80 24.44
N SER A 134 16.05 -7.82 24.54
CA SER A 134 15.64 -9.19 24.87
C SER A 134 16.67 -9.87 25.76
N PHE A 135 16.18 -10.60 26.75
CA PHE A 135 16.94 -11.44 27.65
C PHE A 135 16.44 -12.89 27.58
N VAL A 136 17.37 -13.83 27.61
CA VAL A 136 17.08 -15.24 27.76
C VAL A 136 17.97 -15.78 28.88
N TYR A 137 17.36 -16.31 29.93
CA TYR A 137 18.06 -16.91 31.06
C TYR A 137 17.78 -18.40 31.15
N SER A 138 18.86 -19.21 31.10
CA SER A 138 18.80 -20.67 31.19
C SER A 138 19.15 -21.11 32.62
N ALA A 139 18.15 -21.54 33.38
CA ALA A 139 18.24 -21.98 34.76
C ALA A 139 18.34 -23.52 34.87
N GLY A 140 18.68 -23.96 36.07
CA GLY A 140 18.88 -25.38 36.42
C GLY A 140 20.31 -25.85 36.17
N ALA A 141 20.69 -26.97 36.76
CA ALA A 141 22.03 -27.55 36.63
C ALA A 141 22.36 -27.83 35.15
N ASN A 142 21.40 -28.36 34.40
CA ASN A 142 21.55 -28.77 33.01
C ASN A 142 20.94 -27.71 32.02
N LYS A 143 20.69 -26.48 32.45
CA LYS A 143 20.10 -25.41 31.63
C LYS A 143 18.73 -25.77 30.99
N ASN A 144 17.93 -26.61 31.67
CA ASN A 144 16.65 -27.14 31.15
C ASN A 144 15.47 -26.16 31.29
N HIS A 145 15.60 -25.06 32.04
CA HIS A 145 14.55 -24.06 32.17
C HIS A 145 14.97 -22.77 31.50
N ASN A 146 14.18 -22.29 30.56
CA ASN A 146 14.47 -21.07 29.81
C ASN A 146 13.42 -20.00 30.09
N PHE A 147 13.85 -18.92 30.73
CA PHE A 147 13.04 -17.72 30.94
C PHE A 147 13.39 -16.68 29.89
N ARG A 148 12.36 -16.08 29.28
CA ARG A 148 12.54 -15.07 28.23
C ARG A 148 11.74 -13.83 28.59
N ALA A 149 12.38 -12.67 28.43
CA ALA A 149 11.74 -11.37 28.51
C ALA A 149 12.18 -10.52 27.34
N SER A 150 11.25 -9.77 26.74
CA SER A 150 11.58 -8.84 25.66
C SER A 150 10.72 -7.60 25.73
N PHE A 151 11.32 -6.48 25.38
CA PHE A 151 10.64 -5.21 25.16
C PHE A 151 11.02 -4.69 23.78
N GLN A 152 10.04 -4.24 23.02
CA GLN A 152 10.25 -3.65 21.71
C GLN A 152 9.19 -2.61 21.42
N THR A 153 9.58 -1.59 20.66
CA THR A 153 8.64 -0.69 19.99
C THR A 153 8.59 -1.02 18.52
N GLY A 154 7.51 -0.65 17.86
CA GLY A 154 7.35 -0.80 16.43
C GLY A 154 6.38 0.25 15.91
N PHE A 155 6.53 0.60 14.65
CA PHE A 155 5.61 1.45 13.92
C PHE A 155 5.31 0.79 12.56
N ARG A 156 4.31 1.29 11.90
CA ARG A 156 3.95 0.87 10.55
C ARG A 156 3.59 2.11 9.74
N ASN A 157 4.27 2.29 8.62
CA ASN A 157 3.82 3.25 7.63
C ASN A 157 2.56 2.70 6.92
N PRO A 158 1.64 3.57 6.49
CA PRO A 158 0.58 3.19 5.57
C PRO A 158 1.14 2.53 4.31
N THR A 159 0.36 1.65 3.70
CA THR A 159 0.76 1.04 2.44
C THR A 159 0.67 2.03 1.28
N THR A 160 1.29 1.72 0.15
CA THR A 160 1.19 2.50 -1.10
C THR A 160 -0.28 2.74 -1.49
N GLN A 161 -1.11 1.73 -1.29
CA GLN A 161 -2.54 1.81 -1.57
C GLN A 161 -3.26 2.72 -0.58
N ASP A 162 -2.97 2.64 0.73
CA ASP A 162 -3.55 3.54 1.73
C ASP A 162 -3.18 5.01 1.46
N LEU A 163 -2.04 5.24 0.80
CA LEU A 163 -1.54 6.58 0.51
C LEU A 163 -2.09 7.15 -0.79
N TYR A 164 -2.06 6.38 -1.87
CA TYR A 164 -2.25 6.89 -3.22
C TYR A 164 -3.40 6.26 -4.01
N ILE A 165 -4.27 5.47 -3.38
CA ILE A 165 -5.47 4.98 -4.06
C ILE A 165 -6.29 6.16 -4.58
N GLY A 166 -6.77 6.05 -5.82
CA GLY A 166 -7.66 7.01 -6.46
C GLY A 166 -8.68 6.26 -7.30
N LEU A 167 -9.59 5.54 -6.63
CA LEU A 167 -10.52 4.63 -7.27
C LEU A 167 -11.94 5.17 -7.21
N ASN A 168 -12.50 5.51 -8.38
CA ASN A 168 -13.90 5.86 -8.54
C ASN A 168 -14.76 4.58 -8.62
N LEU A 169 -15.72 4.44 -7.70
CA LEU A 169 -16.65 3.31 -7.65
C LEU A 169 -18.07 3.72 -8.07
N GLY A 170 -18.23 4.89 -8.69
CA GLY A 170 -19.51 5.44 -9.14
C GLY A 170 -20.21 6.25 -8.03
N PRO A 171 -20.84 5.61 -7.02
CA PRO A 171 -21.50 6.34 -5.92
C PRO A 171 -20.53 7.08 -4.99
N PHE A 172 -19.27 6.67 -4.93
CA PHE A 172 -18.22 7.25 -4.10
C PHE A 172 -16.83 6.96 -4.68
N ALA A 173 -15.86 7.76 -4.32
CA ALA A 173 -14.45 7.53 -4.64
C ALA A 173 -13.67 7.17 -3.38
N LEU A 174 -12.72 6.25 -3.54
CA LEU A 174 -11.72 5.94 -2.53
C LEU A 174 -10.47 6.78 -2.83
N ILE A 175 -10.12 7.66 -1.91
CA ILE A 175 -8.96 8.54 -2.04
C ILE A 175 -8.00 8.25 -0.89
N GLY A 176 -6.75 7.96 -1.21
CA GLY A 176 -5.70 7.66 -0.24
C GLY A 176 -5.29 8.90 0.56
N SER A 177 -4.58 8.64 1.66
CA SER A 177 -4.29 9.64 2.70
C SER A 177 -2.98 10.42 2.51
N ALA A 178 -2.25 10.26 1.41
CA ALA A 178 -1.06 11.07 1.14
C ALA A 178 -1.44 12.56 1.04
N LYS A 179 -0.55 13.44 1.53
CA LYS A 179 -0.84 14.88 1.61
C LYS A 179 -1.18 15.50 0.25
N ASP A 180 -0.53 15.02 -0.80
CA ASP A 180 -0.70 15.49 -2.18
C ASP A 180 -1.74 14.69 -2.97
N ASN A 181 -2.29 13.61 -2.39
CA ASN A 181 -3.19 12.73 -3.12
C ASN A 181 -4.52 13.38 -3.49
N LEU A 182 -5.03 14.25 -2.62
CA LEU A 182 -6.24 15.01 -2.90
C LEU A 182 -6.04 16.00 -4.06
N ASP A 183 -4.86 16.59 -4.17
CA ASP A 183 -4.54 17.52 -5.28
C ASP A 183 -4.30 16.76 -6.60
N ARG A 184 -3.85 15.52 -6.51
CA ARG A 184 -3.69 14.62 -7.68
C ARG A 184 -5.01 14.09 -8.20
N TYR A 185 -5.95 13.77 -7.31
CA TYR A 185 -7.26 13.24 -7.70
C TYR A 185 -8.04 14.30 -8.47
N ASN A 186 -8.24 14.03 -9.75
CA ASN A 186 -8.90 14.95 -10.68
C ASN A 186 -10.07 14.26 -11.38
N GLU A 187 -11.28 14.56 -10.96
CA GLU A 187 -12.50 14.06 -11.56
C GLU A 187 -13.48 15.21 -11.77
N VAL A 188 -14.30 15.07 -12.83
CA VAL A 188 -15.38 16.00 -13.13
C VAL A 188 -16.71 15.33 -12.83
N VAL A 189 -17.47 15.87 -11.92
CA VAL A 189 -18.81 15.39 -11.62
C VAL A 189 -19.88 16.26 -12.27
N ASN A 190 -20.90 15.58 -12.82
CA ASN A 190 -22.06 16.27 -13.37
C ASN A 190 -22.98 16.75 -12.24
N VAL A 191 -23.30 18.02 -12.23
CA VAL A 191 -24.20 18.62 -11.26
C VAL A 191 -25.64 18.46 -11.72
N SER A 192 -26.53 18.01 -10.83
CA SER A 192 -27.95 17.87 -11.16
C SER A 192 -28.57 19.19 -11.61
N GLN A 193 -29.56 19.13 -12.50
CA GLN A 193 -30.26 20.33 -12.96
C GLN A 193 -30.86 21.16 -11.81
N ASN A 194 -31.37 20.52 -10.77
CA ASN A 194 -31.91 21.21 -9.62
C ASN A 194 -30.84 22.02 -8.87
N ALA A 195 -29.64 21.45 -8.69
CA ALA A 195 -28.52 22.15 -8.05
C ALA A 195 -28.02 23.33 -8.91
N GLN A 196 -27.98 23.14 -10.24
CA GLN A 196 -27.61 24.21 -11.17
C GLN A 196 -28.59 25.39 -11.10
N VAL A 197 -29.90 25.12 -11.09
CA VAL A 197 -30.94 26.15 -11.04
C VAL A 197 -31.08 26.76 -9.66
N THR A 198 -31.06 25.95 -8.60
CA THR A 198 -31.35 26.40 -7.24
C THR A 198 -30.13 27.08 -6.57
N LEU A 199 -28.94 26.56 -6.84
CA LEU A 199 -27.71 27.00 -6.20
C LEU A 199 -26.78 27.79 -7.12
N GLY A 200 -27.15 27.96 -8.40
CA GLY A 200 -26.33 28.63 -9.41
C GLY A 200 -25.01 27.91 -9.71
N GLN A 201 -24.94 26.61 -9.46
CA GLN A 201 -23.75 25.81 -9.71
C GLN A 201 -23.55 25.56 -11.20
N PRO A 202 -22.32 25.47 -11.70
CA PRO A 202 -22.04 25.09 -13.09
C PRO A 202 -22.51 23.64 -13.37
N ALA A 203 -22.68 23.31 -14.64
CA ALA A 203 -23.14 21.97 -15.07
C ALA A 203 -22.16 20.86 -14.64
N THR A 204 -20.88 21.18 -14.46
CA THR A 204 -19.83 20.27 -14.03
C THR A 204 -18.96 20.95 -12.99
N LEU A 205 -18.53 20.19 -12.00
CA LEU A 205 -17.57 20.64 -10.99
C LEU A 205 -16.34 19.74 -11.03
N PRO A 206 -15.12 20.32 -11.06
CA PRO A 206 -13.93 19.52 -10.88
C PRO A 206 -13.86 19.02 -9.44
N MET A 207 -13.73 17.72 -9.26
CA MET A 207 -13.41 17.11 -7.97
C MET A 207 -11.89 17.01 -7.84
N SER A 208 -11.24 18.11 -7.54
CA SER A 208 -9.84 18.06 -7.12
C SER A 208 -9.75 18.32 -5.63
N GLY A 209 -9.08 17.45 -4.91
CA GLY A 209 -8.76 17.61 -3.52
C GLY A 209 -9.96 17.58 -2.56
N GLY A 210 -11.06 16.94 -2.87
CA GLY A 210 -12.24 16.86 -2.01
C GLY A 210 -12.90 18.21 -1.70
N ARG A 211 -12.46 19.30 -2.32
CA ARG A 211 -12.95 20.67 -2.05
C ARG A 211 -14.25 21.03 -2.77
N ALA A 212 -14.80 20.12 -3.56
CA ALA A 212 -16.08 20.34 -4.22
C ALA A 212 -17.27 20.50 -3.24
N TYR A 213 -17.04 20.26 -1.95
CA TYR A 213 -18.03 20.36 -0.88
C TYR A 213 -17.77 21.51 0.12
N ASP A 214 -16.72 22.29 -0.09
CA ASP A 214 -16.35 23.39 0.82
C ASP A 214 -17.03 24.74 0.48
N ASN A 215 -18.16 24.71 -0.23
CA ASN A 215 -18.94 25.93 -0.52
C ASN A 215 -20.41 25.75 -0.18
#